data_4795a9b01d53131f77966ab090819064
#
_entry.id   4795a9b01d53131f77966ab090819064
#
_cell.length_a   1.000
_cell.length_b   1.000
_cell.length_c   1.000
_cell.angle_alpha   90.00
_cell.angle_beta   90.00
_cell.angle_gamma   90.00
#
_symmetry.space_group_name_H-M   'P 1'
#
loop_
_entity.id
_entity.type
_entity.pdbx_description
1 polymer ?
#
loop_
_entity_poly.entity_id
_entity_poly.type
_entity_poly.pdbx_seq_one_letter_code
_entity_poly.pdbx_strand_id
1 'polypeptide(L)'
;MFGVRYWDYSNQPLNLMGHICLFVSLGWGVFSVLLVRIVHRPIEGIVYMLPDTITDIIAFVLTIAMAVDFTQSFNEAMDLKAAIEKLANSNEQIRILAKRLEVASAFVEDDYNKMKEKFAEGKASVMNKAGSVGKLKGRISFENDMNERKGVKLATLQRMTEAVKESLKNKIMDEKAANQLLETLENEKVNLKADTGRNYKSVFRIMKRNPGAISRKHEEELNEIKRMIK
;
A
#
# COMPACT_ATOMS: atom_id res chain seq x y z
N MET A 1 -13.72 -4.58 -4.82
CA MET A 1 -12.89 -5.78 -4.74
C MET A 1 -11.51 -5.47 -4.15
N PHE A 2 -10.69 -4.57 -4.73
CA PHE A 2 -9.35 -4.26 -4.22
C PHE A 2 -9.26 -3.07 -3.27
N GLY A 3 -10.34 -2.29 -3.08
CA GLY A 3 -10.37 -1.10 -2.23
C GLY A 3 -9.52 0.09 -2.75
N VAL A 4 -8.85 -0.09 -3.88
CA VAL A 4 -8.03 0.92 -4.56
C VAL A 4 -8.56 1.14 -5.96
N ARG A 5 -8.66 2.41 -6.37
CA ARG A 5 -8.97 2.81 -7.75
C ARG A 5 -7.68 3.32 -8.40
N TYR A 6 -7.38 2.83 -9.60
CA TYR A 6 -6.18 3.20 -10.34
C TYR A 6 -6.33 4.48 -11.14
N TRP A 7 -7.57 4.93 -11.36
CA TRP A 7 -7.92 6.20 -11.99
C TRP A 7 -9.09 6.85 -11.28
N ASP A 8 -9.15 8.16 -11.33
CA ASP A 8 -10.18 8.96 -10.70
C ASP A 8 -10.69 10.04 -11.65
N TYR A 9 -11.99 10.00 -11.93
CA TYR A 9 -12.67 10.99 -12.77
C TYR A 9 -13.48 12.00 -11.93
N SER A 10 -13.28 12.08 -10.63
CA SER A 10 -14.06 12.96 -9.74
C SER A 10 -13.98 14.43 -10.16
N ASN A 11 -12.86 14.85 -10.75
CA ASN A 11 -12.64 16.22 -11.24
C ASN A 11 -13.10 16.46 -12.70
N GLN A 12 -13.67 15.43 -13.36
CA GLN A 12 -14.14 15.56 -14.73
C GLN A 12 -15.64 15.88 -14.76
N PRO A 13 -16.11 16.76 -15.68
CA PRO A 13 -17.53 17.01 -15.84
C PRO A 13 -18.27 15.76 -16.30
N LEU A 14 -19.53 15.62 -15.88
CA LEU A 14 -20.37 14.45 -16.19
C LEU A 14 -19.76 13.11 -15.77
N ASN A 15 -19.08 13.10 -14.62
CA ASN A 15 -18.61 11.86 -13.99
C ASN A 15 -19.73 11.24 -13.12
N LEU A 16 -19.76 9.91 -13.06
CA LEU A 16 -20.62 9.15 -12.18
C LEU A 16 -19.77 8.61 -11.00
N MET A 17 -19.88 9.25 -9.84
CA MET A 17 -19.16 8.87 -8.60
C MET A 17 -17.63 8.77 -8.75
N GLY A 18 -17.03 9.45 -9.75
CA GLY A 18 -15.61 9.38 -10.04
C GLY A 18 -15.15 8.05 -10.68
N HIS A 19 -16.06 7.13 -10.99
CA HIS A 19 -15.75 5.83 -11.59
C HIS A 19 -15.82 5.85 -13.11
N ILE A 20 -16.81 6.56 -13.65
CA ILE A 20 -17.10 6.65 -15.07
C ILE A 20 -17.23 8.12 -15.44
N CYS A 21 -16.73 8.51 -16.61
CA CYS A 21 -16.89 9.84 -17.17
C CYS A 21 -17.46 9.73 -18.58
N LEU A 22 -18.53 10.47 -18.87
CA LEU A 22 -19.21 10.41 -20.17
C LEU A 22 -18.25 10.71 -21.32
N PHE A 23 -17.43 11.75 -21.20
CA PHE A 23 -16.49 12.11 -22.25
C PHE A 23 -15.44 11.02 -22.53
N VAL A 24 -14.94 10.40 -21.47
CA VAL A 24 -13.99 9.28 -21.61
C VAL A 24 -14.68 8.07 -22.26
N SER A 25 -15.93 7.78 -21.89
CA SER A 25 -16.71 6.68 -22.48
C SER A 25 -16.99 6.92 -23.97
N LEU A 26 -17.34 8.15 -24.34
CA LEU A 26 -17.51 8.53 -25.76
C LEU A 26 -16.19 8.44 -26.51
N GLY A 27 -15.09 8.91 -25.92
CA GLY A 27 -13.74 8.79 -26.49
C GLY A 27 -13.37 7.33 -26.77
N TRP A 28 -13.63 6.42 -25.84
CA TRP A 28 -13.44 4.99 -26.05
C TRP A 28 -14.35 4.43 -27.16
N GLY A 29 -15.61 4.89 -27.23
CA GLY A 29 -16.52 4.52 -28.31
C GLY A 29 -15.99 4.90 -29.69
N VAL A 30 -15.55 6.15 -29.88
CA VAL A 30 -14.92 6.63 -31.11
C VAL A 30 -13.65 5.83 -31.42
N PHE A 31 -12.79 5.65 -30.40
CA PHE A 31 -11.55 4.88 -30.57
C PHE A 31 -11.82 3.43 -30.98
N SER A 32 -12.84 2.79 -30.43
CA SER A 32 -13.23 1.42 -30.82
C SER A 32 -13.65 1.34 -32.29
N VAL A 33 -14.41 2.33 -32.78
CA VAL A 33 -14.79 2.40 -34.20
C VAL A 33 -13.56 2.56 -35.10
N LEU A 34 -12.64 3.46 -34.71
CA LEU A 34 -11.39 3.66 -35.45
C LEU A 34 -10.52 2.41 -35.45
N LEU A 35 -10.42 1.73 -34.31
CA LEU A 35 -9.66 0.49 -34.18
C LEU A 35 -10.19 -0.60 -35.12
N VAL A 36 -11.51 -0.80 -35.13
CA VAL A 36 -12.13 -1.82 -36.00
C VAL A 36 -12.00 -1.43 -37.48
N ARG A 37 -12.21 -0.16 -37.83
CA ARG A 37 -12.21 0.27 -39.24
C ARG A 37 -10.81 0.41 -39.84
N ILE A 38 -9.85 0.88 -39.06
CA ILE A 38 -8.52 1.26 -39.55
C ILE A 38 -7.47 0.20 -39.20
N VAL A 39 -7.46 -0.30 -37.95
CA VAL A 39 -6.40 -1.16 -37.46
C VAL A 39 -6.72 -2.65 -37.68
N HIS A 40 -7.97 -3.04 -37.46
CA HIS A 40 -8.35 -4.45 -37.57
C HIS A 40 -8.25 -5.00 -38.99
N ARG A 41 -8.69 -4.22 -40.00
CA ARG A 41 -8.68 -4.67 -41.39
C ARG A 41 -7.30 -5.04 -41.95
N PRO A 42 -6.24 -4.21 -41.78
CA PRO A 42 -4.89 -4.60 -42.20
C PRO A 42 -4.38 -5.86 -41.45
N ILE A 43 -4.68 -5.97 -40.15
CA ILE A 43 -4.28 -7.13 -39.36
C ILE A 43 -4.97 -8.38 -39.87
N GLU A 44 -6.28 -8.32 -40.13
CA GLU A 44 -7.06 -9.40 -40.73
C GLU A 44 -6.44 -9.85 -42.06
N GLY A 45 -6.08 -8.91 -42.94
CA GLY A 45 -5.40 -9.21 -44.18
C GLY A 45 -4.06 -9.93 -44.01
N ILE A 46 -3.27 -9.54 -42.99
CA ILE A 46 -2.00 -10.20 -42.67
C ILE A 46 -2.26 -11.62 -42.15
N VAL A 47 -3.26 -11.79 -41.29
CA VAL A 47 -3.62 -13.11 -40.72
C VAL A 47 -4.02 -14.08 -41.81
N TYR A 48 -4.84 -13.66 -42.79
CA TYR A 48 -5.25 -14.51 -43.91
C TYR A 48 -4.14 -14.82 -44.91
N MET A 49 -3.02 -14.07 -44.90
CA MET A 49 -1.84 -14.40 -45.71
C MET A 49 -0.93 -15.46 -45.08
N LEU A 50 -1.09 -15.72 -43.78
CA LEU A 50 -0.28 -16.69 -43.08
C LEU A 50 -0.88 -18.08 -43.15
N PRO A 51 -0.07 -19.17 -43.24
CA PRO A 51 -0.54 -20.51 -43.05
C PRO A 51 -1.22 -20.70 -41.70
N ASP A 52 -2.33 -21.44 -41.65
CA ASP A 52 -3.13 -21.67 -40.43
C ASP A 52 -2.28 -22.13 -39.24
N THR A 53 -1.35 -23.07 -39.48
CA THR A 53 -0.45 -23.58 -38.43
C THR A 53 0.39 -22.46 -37.79
N ILE A 54 0.87 -21.49 -38.59
CA ILE A 54 1.70 -20.36 -38.06
C ILE A 54 0.80 -19.43 -37.28
N THR A 55 -0.40 -19.15 -37.77
CA THR A 55 -1.40 -18.33 -37.08
C THR A 55 -1.79 -18.93 -35.73
N ASP A 56 -2.03 -20.25 -35.67
CA ASP A 56 -2.34 -20.94 -34.43
C ASP A 56 -1.21 -20.87 -33.40
N ILE A 57 0.03 -21.06 -33.85
CA ILE A 57 1.21 -20.95 -32.98
C ILE A 57 1.34 -19.52 -32.41
N ILE A 58 1.19 -18.49 -33.26
CA ILE A 58 1.26 -17.09 -32.82
C ILE A 58 0.14 -16.79 -31.83
N ALA A 59 -1.11 -17.23 -32.11
CA ALA A 59 -2.25 -17.03 -31.23
C ALA A 59 -2.03 -17.71 -29.85
N PHE A 60 -1.48 -18.92 -29.86
CA PHE A 60 -1.17 -19.66 -28.65
C PHE A 60 -0.10 -18.95 -27.79
N VAL A 61 0.99 -18.49 -28.42
CA VAL A 61 2.07 -17.75 -27.71
C VAL A 61 1.55 -16.43 -27.14
N LEU A 62 0.76 -15.68 -27.92
CA LEU A 62 0.14 -14.44 -27.43
C LEU A 62 -0.82 -14.68 -26.28
N THR A 63 -1.60 -15.75 -26.34
CA THR A 63 -2.53 -16.12 -25.25
C THR A 63 -1.77 -16.43 -23.96
N ILE A 64 -0.67 -17.20 -24.05
CA ILE A 64 0.18 -17.46 -22.88
C ILE A 64 0.78 -16.17 -22.35
N ALA A 65 1.33 -15.31 -23.22
CA ALA A 65 1.91 -14.04 -22.81
C ALA A 65 0.88 -13.16 -22.08
N MET A 66 -0.33 -13.04 -22.60
CA MET A 66 -1.43 -12.31 -21.95
C MET A 66 -1.84 -12.94 -20.60
N ALA A 67 -1.91 -14.26 -20.51
CA ALA A 67 -2.24 -14.94 -19.27
C ALA A 67 -1.18 -14.71 -18.19
N VAL A 68 0.11 -14.71 -18.56
CA VAL A 68 1.22 -14.42 -17.65
C VAL A 68 1.16 -12.96 -17.19
N ASP A 69 0.96 -12.02 -18.11
CA ASP A 69 0.88 -10.58 -17.77
C ASP A 69 -0.32 -10.29 -16.87
N PHE A 70 -1.47 -10.86 -17.17
CA PHE A 70 -2.68 -10.76 -16.35
C PHE A 70 -2.43 -11.29 -14.94
N THR A 71 -1.83 -12.49 -14.82
CA THR A 71 -1.53 -13.11 -13.52
C THR A 71 -0.56 -12.25 -12.71
N GLN A 72 0.49 -11.71 -13.33
CA GLN A 72 1.42 -10.80 -12.65
C GLN A 72 0.72 -9.52 -12.18
N SER A 73 -0.06 -8.89 -13.03
CA SER A 73 -0.79 -7.67 -12.70
C SER A 73 -1.81 -7.89 -11.59
N PHE A 74 -2.49 -9.02 -11.61
CA PHE A 74 -3.42 -9.42 -10.56
C PHE A 74 -2.70 -9.62 -9.21
N ASN A 75 -1.60 -10.36 -9.21
CA ASN A 75 -0.80 -10.57 -7.99
C ASN A 75 -0.25 -9.26 -7.44
N GLU A 76 0.25 -8.35 -8.28
CA GLU A 76 0.69 -7.02 -7.85
C GLU A 76 -0.43 -6.21 -7.20
N ALA A 77 -1.66 -6.30 -7.73
CA ALA A 77 -2.83 -5.64 -7.15
C ALA A 77 -3.22 -6.23 -5.79
N MET A 78 -3.12 -7.56 -5.63
CA MET A 78 -3.35 -8.23 -4.34
C MET A 78 -2.28 -7.87 -3.32
N ASP A 79 -1.00 -7.81 -3.73
CA ASP A 79 0.10 -7.39 -2.88
C ASP A 79 -0.07 -5.94 -2.38
N LEU A 80 -0.52 -5.03 -3.25
CA LEU A 80 -0.81 -3.64 -2.86
C LEU A 80 -1.94 -3.59 -1.83
N LYS A 81 -3.03 -4.32 -2.07
CA LYS A 81 -4.14 -4.42 -1.12
C LYS A 81 -3.66 -4.93 0.23
N ALA A 82 -2.93 -6.04 0.26
CA ALA A 82 -2.41 -6.64 1.48
C ALA A 82 -1.46 -5.68 2.24
N ALA A 83 -0.61 -4.95 1.51
CA ALA A 83 0.28 -3.96 2.12
C ALA A 83 -0.49 -2.80 2.76
N ILE A 84 -1.51 -2.27 2.09
CA ILE A 84 -2.35 -1.18 2.62
C ILE A 84 -3.12 -1.66 3.86
N GLU A 85 -3.79 -2.82 3.80
CA GLU A 85 -4.54 -3.39 4.92
C GLU A 85 -3.63 -3.66 6.12
N LYS A 86 -2.42 -4.15 5.88
CA LYS A 86 -1.43 -4.40 6.92
C LYS A 86 -0.95 -3.11 7.58
N LEU A 87 -0.69 -2.06 6.80
CA LEU A 87 -0.36 -0.74 7.33
C LEU A 87 -1.49 -0.18 8.17
N ALA A 88 -2.74 -0.23 7.68
CA ALA A 88 -3.92 0.24 8.38
C ALA A 88 -4.14 -0.51 9.71
N ASN A 89 -4.10 -1.83 9.67
CA ASN A 89 -4.29 -2.65 10.87
C ASN A 89 -3.19 -2.40 11.90
N SER A 90 -1.93 -2.34 11.49
CA SER A 90 -0.80 -2.06 12.38
C SER A 90 -0.90 -0.66 13.00
N ASN A 91 -1.28 0.36 12.23
CA ASN A 91 -1.47 1.72 12.74
C ASN A 91 -2.63 1.76 13.75
N GLU A 92 -3.75 1.10 13.45
CA GLU A 92 -4.92 1.04 14.32
C GLU A 92 -4.61 0.28 15.62
N GLN A 93 -3.91 -0.86 15.56
CA GLN A 93 -3.51 -1.62 16.75
C GLN A 93 -2.60 -0.79 17.66
N ILE A 94 -1.59 -0.11 17.12
CA ILE A 94 -0.72 0.78 17.88
C ILE A 94 -1.53 1.92 18.52
N ARG A 95 -2.51 2.48 17.81
CA ARG A 95 -3.39 3.53 18.32
C ARG A 95 -4.26 3.05 19.48
N ILE A 96 -4.85 1.86 19.34
CA ILE A 96 -5.67 1.25 20.40
C ILE A 96 -4.82 0.95 21.64
N LEU A 97 -3.63 0.38 21.44
CA LEU A 97 -2.70 0.09 22.52
C LEU A 97 -2.23 1.35 23.23
N ALA A 98 -1.92 2.42 22.49
CA ALA A 98 -1.59 3.71 23.06
C ALA A 98 -2.73 4.29 23.90
N LYS A 99 -3.98 4.25 23.40
CA LYS A 99 -5.15 4.69 24.17
C LYS A 99 -5.39 3.85 25.43
N ARG A 100 -5.23 2.53 25.34
CA ARG A 100 -5.36 1.65 26.51
C ARG A 100 -4.28 1.95 27.55
N LEU A 101 -3.06 2.22 27.11
CA LEU A 101 -1.96 2.62 27.98
C LEU A 101 -2.22 3.98 28.63
N GLU A 102 -2.73 4.96 27.87
CA GLU A 102 -3.12 6.28 28.37
C GLU A 102 -4.19 6.20 29.45
N VAL A 103 -5.25 5.38 29.22
CA VAL A 103 -6.31 5.14 30.21
C VAL A 103 -5.81 4.41 31.46
N ALA A 104 -4.88 3.45 31.28
CA ALA A 104 -4.33 2.67 32.36
C ALA A 104 -3.24 3.41 33.15
N SER A 105 -2.58 4.39 32.53
CA SER A 105 -1.50 5.21 33.08
C SER A 105 -1.85 6.70 33.07
N ALA A 106 -2.99 7.06 33.67
CA ALA A 106 -3.43 8.48 33.76
C ALA A 106 -2.38 9.47 34.34
N PHE A 107 -1.14 9.02 34.55
CA PHE A 107 -0.03 9.76 35.12
C PHE A 107 1.21 9.85 34.21
N VAL A 108 1.18 9.40 32.93
CA VAL A 108 2.33 9.47 32.01
C VAL A 108 2.05 10.45 30.86
N GLU A 109 1.48 11.60 31.18
CA GLU A 109 1.16 12.65 30.20
C GLU A 109 2.43 13.22 29.51
N ASP A 110 3.54 13.31 30.23
CA ASP A 110 4.82 13.79 29.71
C ASP A 110 5.50 12.82 28.73
N ASP A 111 5.44 11.52 28.98
CA ASP A 111 6.05 10.52 28.08
C ASP A 111 5.21 10.25 26.85
N TYR A 112 3.87 10.39 26.96
CA TYR A 112 2.97 10.32 25.80
C TYR A 112 3.18 11.50 24.85
N ASN A 113 3.32 12.70 25.36
CA ASN A 113 3.60 13.89 24.55
C ASN A 113 4.97 13.83 23.87
N LYS A 114 6.02 13.37 24.55
CA LYS A 114 7.34 13.09 23.96
C LYS A 114 7.30 12.00 22.90
N MET A 115 6.44 10.98 23.07
CA MET A 115 6.25 9.92 22.10
C MET A 115 5.48 10.42 20.87
N LYS A 116 4.47 11.27 21.05
CA LYS A 116 3.71 11.93 19.98
C LYS A 116 4.59 12.90 19.17
N GLU A 117 5.46 13.64 19.83
CA GLU A 117 6.45 14.50 19.16
C GLU A 117 7.47 13.69 18.36
N LYS A 118 8.03 12.61 18.89
CA LYS A 118 8.93 11.72 18.16
C LYS A 118 8.24 10.98 16.99
N PHE A 119 6.95 10.69 17.10
CA PHE A 119 6.14 10.20 15.95
C PHE A 119 5.98 11.30 14.89
N ALA A 120 5.79 12.55 15.31
CA ALA A 120 5.70 13.70 14.41
C ALA A 120 7.05 14.05 13.79
N GLU A 121 8.14 13.96 14.54
CA GLU A 121 9.52 14.19 14.07
C GLU A 121 10.00 13.05 13.14
N GLY A 122 9.67 11.80 13.41
CA GLY A 122 9.89 10.69 12.50
C GLY A 122 9.15 10.89 11.17
N LYS A 123 7.93 11.45 11.23
CA LYS A 123 7.15 11.86 10.06
C LYS A 123 7.81 13.02 9.30
N ALA A 124 8.44 13.97 9.99
CA ALA A 124 9.11 15.12 9.38
C ALA A 124 10.51 14.78 8.84
N SER A 125 11.28 13.91 9.50
CA SER A 125 12.62 13.48 9.07
C SER A 125 12.58 12.67 7.77
N VAL A 126 11.55 11.84 7.58
CA VAL A 126 11.31 11.10 6.31
C VAL A 126 10.94 12.06 5.17
N MET A 127 10.31 13.19 5.47
CA MET A 127 9.93 14.19 4.46
C MET A 127 11.13 14.99 3.90
N ASN A 128 12.20 15.17 4.66
CA ASN A 128 13.34 16.03 4.26
C ASN A 128 14.46 15.27 3.50
N LYS A 129 14.47 13.93 3.46
CA LYS A 129 15.49 13.15 2.74
C LYS A 129 15.12 12.76 1.30
N ALA A 130 13.96 13.14 0.81
CA ALA A 130 13.43 12.72 -0.51
C ALA A 130 13.93 13.57 -1.70
N GLY A 131 15.08 14.20 -1.60
CA GLY A 131 15.70 14.96 -2.68
C GLY A 131 16.94 14.29 -3.22
N SER A 132 16.87 13.73 -4.43
CA SER A 132 18.01 13.34 -5.30
C SER A 132 18.37 11.85 -5.33
N VAL A 133 18.30 11.35 -6.54
CA VAL A 133 19.06 10.31 -7.25
C VAL A 133 18.24 9.16 -7.90
N GLY A 134 18.31 9.13 -9.22
CA GLY A 134 18.15 8.09 -10.26
C GLY A 134 17.33 6.81 -10.08
N LYS A 135 16.62 6.43 -11.13
CA LYS A 135 15.58 5.37 -11.27
C LYS A 135 15.80 3.98 -10.64
N LEU A 136 17.03 3.55 -10.40
CA LEU A 136 17.35 2.32 -9.65
C LEU A 136 17.39 2.54 -8.13
N LYS A 137 17.73 3.74 -7.70
CA LYS A 137 17.73 4.15 -6.30
C LYS A 137 16.32 4.22 -5.68
N GLY A 138 15.29 4.53 -6.46
CA GLY A 138 13.93 4.68 -5.93
C GLY A 138 13.33 3.44 -5.31
N ARG A 139 13.63 2.22 -5.83
CA ARG A 139 13.13 0.98 -5.23
C ARG A 139 13.86 0.64 -3.95
N ILE A 140 15.18 0.76 -3.94
CA ILE A 140 16.00 0.51 -2.74
C ILE A 140 15.65 1.52 -1.65
N SER A 141 15.42 2.78 -2.03
CA SER A 141 14.94 3.82 -1.11
C SER A 141 13.59 3.44 -0.51
N PHE A 142 12.64 3.04 -1.33
CA PHE A 142 11.31 2.62 -0.87
C PHE A 142 11.38 1.41 0.09
N GLU A 143 12.17 0.38 -0.24
CA GLU A 143 12.38 -0.79 0.62
C GLU A 143 13.03 -0.38 1.96
N ASN A 144 13.99 0.55 1.93
CA ASN A 144 14.65 1.08 3.12
C ASN A 144 13.67 1.91 3.98
N ASP A 145 12.87 2.78 3.37
CA ASP A 145 11.86 3.59 4.06
C ASP A 145 10.80 2.70 4.74
N MET A 146 10.36 1.63 4.06
CA MET A 146 9.43 0.65 4.64
C MET A 146 10.06 -0.10 5.82
N ASN A 147 11.35 -0.47 5.73
CA ASN A 147 12.07 -1.13 6.80
C ASN A 147 12.34 -0.19 7.99
N GLU A 148 12.69 1.07 7.74
CA GLU A 148 12.86 2.10 8.77
C GLU A 148 11.56 2.31 9.56
N ARG A 149 10.42 2.41 8.87
CA ARG A 149 9.10 2.52 9.51
C ARG A 149 8.77 1.31 10.37
N LYS A 150 9.08 0.11 9.89
CA LYS A 150 8.95 -1.11 10.67
C LYS A 150 9.81 -1.04 11.93
N GLY A 151 11.05 -0.55 11.83
CA GLY A 151 11.94 -0.31 12.96
C GLY A 151 11.35 0.66 13.98
N VAL A 152 10.79 1.79 13.52
CA VAL A 152 10.13 2.78 14.38
C VAL A 152 8.93 2.16 15.11
N LYS A 153 8.08 1.39 14.42
CA LYS A 153 6.94 0.70 15.03
C LYS A 153 7.39 -0.31 16.10
N LEU A 154 8.43 -1.10 15.81
CA LEU A 154 8.99 -2.05 16.78
C LEU A 154 9.56 -1.34 18.01
N ALA A 155 10.28 -0.24 17.83
CA ALA A 155 10.80 0.57 18.95
C ALA A 155 9.66 1.15 19.80
N THR A 156 8.58 1.60 19.16
CA THR A 156 7.38 2.08 19.88
C THR A 156 6.73 0.98 20.71
N LEU A 157 6.53 -0.21 20.13
CA LEU A 157 5.98 -1.36 20.87
C LEU A 157 6.89 -1.79 22.03
N GLN A 158 8.21 -1.69 21.88
CA GLN A 158 9.15 -1.94 22.98
C GLN A 158 8.97 -0.95 24.11
N ARG A 159 8.92 0.35 23.83
CA ARG A 159 8.68 1.39 24.85
C ARG A 159 7.35 1.22 25.55
N MET A 160 6.28 0.90 24.82
CA MET A 160 4.97 0.56 25.42
C MET A 160 5.09 -0.65 26.37
N THR A 161 5.85 -1.67 25.99
CA THR A 161 6.08 -2.84 26.85
C THR A 161 6.81 -2.48 28.14
N GLU A 162 7.82 -1.61 28.06
CA GLU A 162 8.57 -1.12 29.23
C GLU A 162 7.67 -0.29 30.13
N ALA A 163 6.86 0.62 29.57
CA ALA A 163 5.90 1.43 30.32
C ALA A 163 4.86 0.57 31.06
N VAL A 164 4.32 -0.50 30.46
CA VAL A 164 3.40 -1.45 31.12
C VAL A 164 4.10 -2.16 32.28
N LYS A 165 5.34 -2.63 32.08
CA LYS A 165 6.12 -3.31 33.13
C LYS A 165 6.42 -2.38 34.30
N GLU A 166 6.74 -1.14 34.02
CA GLU A 166 7.00 -0.12 35.05
C GLU A 166 5.72 0.22 35.82
N SER A 167 4.59 0.40 35.12
CA SER A 167 3.28 0.62 35.74
C SER A 167 2.86 -0.54 36.62
N LEU A 168 3.16 -1.78 36.23
CA LEU A 168 2.91 -2.98 37.04
C LEU A 168 3.81 -2.99 38.31
N LYS A 169 5.10 -2.68 38.15
CA LYS A 169 6.05 -2.62 39.28
C LYS A 169 5.63 -1.58 40.31
N ASN A 170 5.13 -0.44 39.83
CA ASN A 170 4.68 0.67 40.67
C ASN A 170 3.24 0.48 41.21
N LYS A 171 2.59 -0.65 40.92
CA LYS A 171 1.21 -0.96 41.31
C LYS A 171 0.17 0.07 40.85
N ILE A 172 0.44 0.71 39.73
CA ILE A 172 -0.45 1.71 39.09
C ILE A 172 -1.53 1.00 38.27
N MET A 173 -1.21 -0.18 37.73
CA MET A 173 -2.07 -0.97 36.86
C MET A 173 -2.40 -2.31 37.50
N ASP A 174 -3.64 -2.80 37.31
CA ASP A 174 -4.05 -4.14 37.69
C ASP A 174 -3.23 -5.21 36.95
N GLU A 175 -2.82 -6.26 37.69
CA GLU A 175 -1.95 -7.31 37.16
C GLU A 175 -2.57 -8.06 35.96
N LYS A 176 -3.88 -8.31 36.01
CA LYS A 176 -4.61 -8.96 34.92
C LYS A 176 -4.64 -8.09 33.65
N ALA A 177 -4.90 -6.80 33.82
CA ALA A 177 -4.91 -5.86 32.70
C ALA A 177 -3.50 -5.67 32.10
N ALA A 178 -2.47 -5.60 32.94
CA ALA A 178 -1.08 -5.50 32.51
C ALA A 178 -0.65 -6.72 31.69
N ASN A 179 -0.96 -7.93 32.17
CA ASN A 179 -0.61 -9.17 31.49
C ASN A 179 -1.31 -9.29 30.13
N GLN A 180 -2.59 -8.90 30.01
CA GLN A 180 -3.30 -8.87 28.72
C GLN A 180 -2.68 -7.88 27.74
N LEU A 181 -2.26 -6.71 28.20
CA LEU A 181 -1.57 -5.72 27.36
C LEU A 181 -0.21 -6.22 26.92
N LEU A 182 0.57 -6.84 27.81
CA LEU A 182 1.88 -7.42 27.49
C LEU A 182 1.76 -8.52 26.43
N GLU A 183 0.79 -9.40 26.55
CA GLU A 183 0.52 -10.45 25.57
C GLU A 183 0.16 -9.85 24.20
N THR A 184 -0.71 -8.84 24.17
CA THR A 184 -1.10 -8.17 22.93
C THR A 184 0.10 -7.46 22.27
N LEU A 185 0.92 -6.75 23.06
CA LEU A 185 2.12 -6.08 22.60
C LEU A 185 3.15 -7.07 22.02
N GLU A 186 3.33 -8.21 22.65
CA GLU A 186 4.26 -9.23 22.16
C GLU A 186 3.76 -9.88 20.87
N ASN A 187 2.46 -10.18 20.76
CA ASN A 187 1.85 -10.69 19.54
C ASN A 187 2.04 -9.71 18.37
N GLU A 188 1.84 -8.39 18.59
CA GLU A 188 2.07 -7.37 17.56
C GLU A 188 3.55 -7.27 17.18
N LYS A 189 4.49 -7.41 18.11
CA LYS A 189 5.92 -7.46 17.79
C LYS A 189 6.28 -8.66 16.92
N VAL A 190 5.71 -9.84 17.24
CA VAL A 190 5.92 -11.06 16.46
C VAL A 190 5.38 -10.88 15.04
N ASN A 191 4.17 -10.35 14.89
CA ASN A 191 3.54 -10.07 13.61
C ASN A 191 4.38 -9.10 12.75
N LEU A 192 4.88 -8.02 13.35
CA LEU A 192 5.75 -7.07 12.66
C LEU A 192 7.09 -7.68 12.28
N LYS A 193 7.72 -8.50 13.13
CA LYS A 193 8.98 -9.19 12.83
C LYS A 193 8.82 -10.19 11.70
N ALA A 194 7.72 -10.93 11.67
CA ALA A 194 7.41 -11.92 10.63
C ALA A 194 7.20 -11.29 9.24
N ASP A 195 7.00 -9.96 9.16
CA ASP A 195 6.92 -9.27 7.88
C ASP A 195 8.28 -9.22 7.18
N THR A 196 8.42 -10.00 6.15
CA THR A 196 9.67 -10.13 5.38
C THR A 196 9.85 -9.05 4.31
N GLY A 197 8.88 -8.14 4.14
CA GLY A 197 8.89 -7.15 3.06
C GLY A 197 8.84 -7.76 1.65
N ARG A 198 8.48 -9.04 1.54
CA ARG A 198 8.47 -9.79 0.27
C ARG A 198 7.68 -9.10 -0.84
N ASN A 199 6.62 -8.39 -0.48
CA ASN A 199 5.70 -7.75 -1.42
C ASN A 199 6.11 -6.31 -1.78
N TYR A 200 7.15 -5.74 -1.19
CA TYR A 200 7.53 -4.35 -1.44
C TYR A 200 7.89 -4.07 -2.89
N LYS A 201 8.51 -5.03 -3.58
CA LYS A 201 8.83 -4.92 -5.01
C LYS A 201 7.57 -4.80 -5.88
N SER A 202 6.54 -5.58 -5.59
CA SER A 202 5.25 -5.56 -6.30
C SER A 202 4.52 -4.24 -6.04
N VAL A 203 4.45 -3.81 -4.79
CA VAL A 203 3.83 -2.54 -4.37
C VAL A 203 4.51 -1.36 -5.05
N PHE A 204 5.83 -1.32 -5.07
CA PHE A 204 6.58 -0.28 -5.76
C PHE A 204 6.26 -0.22 -7.25
N ARG A 205 6.23 -1.38 -7.95
CA ARG A 205 5.94 -1.44 -9.39
C ARG A 205 4.53 -0.95 -9.72
N ILE A 206 3.52 -1.44 -9.00
CA ILE A 206 2.13 -1.07 -9.30
C ILE A 206 1.87 0.41 -9.01
N MET A 207 2.42 0.94 -7.92
CA MET A 207 2.27 2.36 -7.57
C MET A 207 3.00 3.28 -8.55
N LYS A 208 4.17 2.86 -9.05
CA LYS A 208 4.89 3.61 -10.09
C LYS A 208 4.14 3.66 -11.41
N ARG A 209 3.44 2.56 -11.78
CA ARG A 209 2.59 2.51 -12.98
C ARG A 209 1.30 3.31 -12.80
N ASN A 210 0.81 3.45 -11.56
CA ASN A 210 -0.48 4.07 -11.24
C ASN A 210 -0.32 5.17 -10.17
N PRO A 211 0.36 6.28 -10.46
CA PRO A 211 0.59 7.34 -9.47
C PRO A 211 -0.69 8.04 -9.03
N GLY A 212 -1.74 8.00 -9.87
CA GLY A 212 -3.07 8.54 -9.60
C GLY A 212 -4.01 7.62 -8.80
N ALA A 213 -3.56 6.42 -8.40
CA ALA A 213 -4.41 5.50 -7.63
C ALA A 213 -4.96 6.15 -6.37
N ILE A 214 -6.22 5.88 -6.03
CA ILE A 214 -6.88 6.40 -4.83
C ILE A 214 -7.56 5.28 -4.05
N SER A 215 -7.68 5.45 -2.73
CA SER A 215 -8.46 4.58 -1.87
C SER A 215 -9.34 5.42 -0.97
N ARG A 216 -10.65 5.13 -0.92
CA ARG A 216 -11.57 5.82 -0.01
C ARG A 216 -11.47 5.32 1.43
N LYS A 217 -11.16 4.04 1.58
CA LYS A 217 -11.11 3.38 2.91
C LYS A 217 -9.76 3.56 3.60
N HIS A 218 -8.67 3.59 2.83
CA HIS A 218 -7.30 3.61 3.29
C HIS A 218 -6.51 4.71 2.57
N GLU A 219 -7.03 5.93 2.61
CA GLU A 219 -6.45 7.07 1.90
C GLU A 219 -5.11 7.49 2.50
N GLU A 220 -5.02 7.49 3.84
CA GLU A 220 -3.80 7.87 4.55
C GLU A 220 -2.65 6.91 4.23
N GLU A 221 -2.88 5.60 4.33
CA GLU A 221 -1.90 4.57 4.08
C GLU A 221 -1.42 4.58 2.62
N LEU A 222 -2.36 4.75 1.68
CA LEU A 222 -2.02 4.84 0.26
C LEU A 222 -1.20 6.10 -0.04
N ASN A 223 -1.57 7.24 0.53
CA ASN A 223 -0.82 8.48 0.38
C ASN A 223 0.56 8.39 1.05
N GLU A 224 0.67 7.65 2.14
CA GLU A 224 1.93 7.34 2.79
C GLU A 224 2.86 6.54 1.85
N ILE A 225 2.35 5.48 1.23
CA ILE A 225 3.09 4.68 0.22
C ILE A 225 3.52 5.56 -0.97
N LYS A 226 2.62 6.42 -1.47
CA LYS A 226 2.93 7.34 -2.59
C LYS A 226 4.08 8.31 -2.27
N ARG A 227 4.14 8.81 -1.05
CA ARG A 227 5.21 9.73 -0.61
C ARG A 227 6.58 9.07 -0.60
N MET A 228 6.64 7.76 -0.27
CA MET A 228 7.90 7.01 -0.27
C MET A 228 8.41 6.68 -1.69
N ILE A 229 7.53 6.74 -2.71
CA ILE A 229 7.87 6.38 -4.09
C ILE A 229 8.27 7.62 -4.92
N LYS A 230 7.85 8.81 -4.50
CA LYS A 230 8.23 10.09 -5.13
C LYS A 230 9.67 10.45 -4.79
#